data_89c30824bc6ea771b6d509c71b3e5153
#
_entry.id   89c30824bc6ea771b6d509c71b3e5153
#
_cell.length_a   1.000
_cell.length_b   1.000
_cell.length_c   1.000
_cell.angle_alpha   90.00
_cell.angle_beta   90.00
_cell.angle_gamma   90.00
#
_symmetry.space_group_name_H-M   'P 1'
#
loop_
_entity.id
_entity.type
_entity.pdbx_description
1 polymer ?
#
loop_
_entity_poly.entity_id
_entity_poly.type
_entity_poly.pdbx_seq_one_letter_code
_entity_poly.pdbx_strand_id
1 'polypeptide(L)'
;MDRRDRIGDNLMKPCETSTQGALVSINGSETEGTFPTLTTSRLSLREVLPSDAPSLFTVHGDAEGMRWFGTDPMTDIAEADKLVQVFADWRRSGSGVRWAVERLSDGLLLGTCGLFRWNRKWRSCVVGYELATFARGNGYMREALYAAIDYGFDVMQINRIEAQVHPQNAASIQVLETLGFVREGCQRQAGYWRDAYHDLLQFSLLRSDCVRRG
;
A
#
# COMPACT_ATOMS: atom_id res chain seq x y z
N MET A 1 -20.04 -48.08 -33.43
CA MET A 1 -19.12 -47.33 -34.31
C MET A 1 -18.61 -46.15 -33.55
N ASP A 2 -17.43 -46.30 -33.13
CA ASP A 2 -16.64 -45.57 -32.12
C ASP A 2 -16.17 -44.21 -32.69
N ARG A 3 -16.28 -43.12 -31.92
CA ARG A 3 -15.54 -41.89 -32.14
C ARG A 3 -15.02 -41.38 -30.80
N ARG A 4 -13.90 -42.01 -30.39
CA ARG A 4 -12.99 -41.47 -29.40
C ARG A 4 -11.98 -40.53 -30.06
N ASP A 5 -11.61 -39.54 -29.26
CA ASP A 5 -10.32 -38.88 -29.15
C ASP A 5 -9.80 -38.01 -30.28
N ARG A 6 -9.73 -36.72 -29.93
CA ARG A 6 -8.51 -35.90 -30.08
C ARG A 6 -8.59 -34.69 -29.19
N ILE A 7 -8.10 -34.83 -27.94
CA ILE A 7 -7.69 -33.69 -27.14
C ILE A 7 -6.25 -33.40 -27.57
N GLY A 8 -6.03 -32.26 -28.22
CA GLY A 8 -4.72 -31.81 -28.62
C GLY A 8 -3.99 -31.22 -27.42
N ASP A 9 -2.85 -31.83 -27.10
CA ASP A 9 -1.82 -31.31 -26.17
C ASP A 9 -1.33 -29.94 -26.66
N ASN A 10 -1.73 -28.88 -25.96
CA ASN A 10 -1.12 -27.55 -26.09
C ASN A 10 -0.14 -27.36 -24.95
N LEU A 11 1.09 -27.85 -25.15
CA LEU A 11 2.23 -27.64 -24.29
C LEU A 11 2.52 -26.12 -24.23
N MET A 12 2.11 -25.48 -23.15
CA MET A 12 2.55 -24.15 -22.80
C MET A 12 4.05 -24.19 -22.53
N LYS A 13 4.81 -23.49 -23.36
CA LYS A 13 6.20 -23.18 -23.12
C LYS A 13 6.32 -22.32 -21.86
N PRO A 14 7.29 -22.57 -20.97
CA PRO A 14 7.52 -21.70 -19.82
C PRO A 14 7.99 -20.32 -20.32
N CYS A 15 7.30 -19.29 -19.85
CA CYS A 15 7.74 -17.91 -20.01
C CYS A 15 8.94 -17.69 -19.10
N GLU A 16 10.11 -17.49 -19.67
CA GLU A 16 11.31 -17.05 -18.94
C GLU A 16 11.08 -15.61 -18.46
N THR A 17 10.61 -15.45 -17.23
CA THR A 17 10.54 -14.17 -16.55
C THR A 17 11.85 -13.96 -15.80
N SER A 18 12.58 -12.95 -16.26
CA SER A 18 13.74 -12.35 -15.60
C SER A 18 13.37 -12.02 -14.14
N THR A 19 13.92 -12.81 -13.22
CA THR A 19 13.77 -12.63 -11.77
C THR A 19 14.68 -11.47 -11.34
N GLN A 20 14.20 -10.23 -11.44
CA GLN A 20 14.73 -9.14 -10.65
C GLN A 20 13.84 -9.00 -9.40
N GLY A 21 13.98 -9.96 -8.50
CA GLY A 21 13.51 -9.83 -7.13
C GLY A 21 14.29 -8.72 -6.45
N ALA A 22 13.64 -7.60 -6.13
CA ALA A 22 14.20 -6.61 -5.25
C ALA A 22 14.54 -7.31 -3.93
N LEU A 23 15.83 -7.32 -3.55
CA LEU A 23 16.28 -7.83 -2.27
C LEU A 23 15.71 -6.91 -1.19
N VAL A 24 14.61 -7.32 -0.56
CA VAL A 24 14.09 -6.67 0.62
C VAL A 24 14.98 -7.09 1.80
N SER A 25 15.89 -6.23 2.21
CA SER A 25 16.64 -6.44 3.44
C SER A 25 15.78 -6.01 4.62
N ILE A 26 15.24 -6.97 5.36
CA ILE A 26 14.59 -6.71 6.65
C ILE A 26 15.71 -6.59 7.67
N ASN A 27 16.14 -5.38 7.96
CA ASN A 27 17.06 -5.11 9.06
C ASN A 27 16.26 -5.04 10.37
N GLY A 28 16.13 -6.17 11.03
CA GLY A 28 15.50 -6.24 12.33
C GLY A 28 15.30 -7.69 12.77
N SER A 29 16.23 -8.22 13.57
CA SER A 29 15.86 -9.23 14.56
C SER A 29 14.78 -8.59 15.43
N GLU A 30 13.63 -9.24 15.61
CA GLU A 30 12.57 -8.79 16.51
C GLU A 30 13.09 -8.65 17.93
N THR A 31 13.66 -7.49 18.25
CA THR A 31 13.69 -7.00 19.61
C THR A 31 12.38 -6.24 19.80
N GLU A 32 11.53 -6.70 20.70
CA GLU A 32 10.30 -5.99 21.11
C GLU A 32 10.63 -4.51 21.31
N GLY A 33 10.10 -3.63 20.41
CA GLY A 33 10.26 -2.19 20.52
C GLY A 33 10.81 -1.46 19.28
N THR A 34 11.58 -2.09 18.41
CA THR A 34 12.15 -1.41 17.22
C THR A 34 11.12 -1.28 16.10
N PHE A 35 11.08 -0.10 15.44
CA PHE A 35 10.22 0.11 14.28
C PHE A 35 10.71 -0.72 13.07
N PRO A 36 9.84 -1.45 12.36
CA PRO A 36 10.25 -2.25 11.21
C PRO A 36 10.59 -1.35 10.02
N THR A 37 11.87 -1.15 9.77
CA THR A 37 12.36 -0.41 8.60
C THR A 37 12.56 -1.38 7.43
N LEU A 38 11.99 -1.04 6.26
CA LEU A 38 12.11 -1.83 5.04
C LEU A 38 12.94 -1.03 4.02
N THR A 39 13.89 -1.69 3.36
CA THR A 39 14.74 -1.06 2.34
C THR A 39 14.52 -1.75 1.00
N THR A 40 14.33 -0.95 -0.03
CA THR A 40 14.21 -1.39 -1.41
C THR A 40 15.38 -0.85 -2.25
N SER A 41 15.34 -1.00 -3.56
CA SER A 41 16.40 -0.49 -4.44
C SER A 41 16.55 1.03 -4.43
N ARG A 42 15.44 1.76 -4.19
CA ARG A 42 15.40 3.24 -4.26
C ARG A 42 14.84 3.90 -3.02
N LEU A 43 14.24 3.14 -2.10
CA LEU A 43 13.43 3.66 -1.01
C LEU A 43 13.86 3.08 0.33
N SER A 44 13.74 3.91 1.37
CA SER A 44 13.68 3.52 2.77
C SER A 44 12.26 3.73 3.28
N LEU A 45 11.63 2.67 3.77
CA LEU A 45 10.35 2.74 4.45
C LEU A 45 10.64 2.73 5.96
N ARG A 46 10.63 3.91 6.56
CA ARG A 46 11.00 4.13 7.95
C ARG A 46 9.85 4.65 8.79
N GLU A 47 10.08 4.78 10.08
CA GLU A 47 9.11 5.42 10.97
C GLU A 47 8.81 6.86 10.54
N VAL A 48 7.55 7.26 10.67
CA VAL A 48 7.14 8.65 10.50
C VAL A 48 7.46 9.39 11.78
N LEU A 49 8.32 10.40 11.67
CA LEU A 49 8.84 11.19 12.80
C LEU A 49 8.14 12.57 12.90
N PRO A 50 8.16 13.21 14.06
CA PRO A 50 7.65 14.59 14.17
C PRO A 50 8.29 15.59 13.21
N SER A 51 9.56 15.39 12.86
CA SER A 51 10.27 16.19 11.85
C SER A 51 9.71 16.06 10.43
N ASP A 52 8.87 15.06 10.16
CA ASP A 52 8.24 14.85 8.84
C ASP A 52 6.96 15.69 8.67
N ALA A 53 6.44 16.32 9.73
CA ALA A 53 5.19 17.07 9.68
C ALA A 53 5.14 18.13 8.56
N PRO A 54 6.21 18.92 8.28
CA PRO A 54 6.18 19.86 7.15
C PRO A 54 6.01 19.18 5.79
N SER A 55 6.67 18.03 5.57
CA SER A 55 6.54 17.26 4.33
C SER A 55 5.16 16.61 4.22
N LEU A 56 4.62 16.08 5.31
CA LEU A 56 3.25 15.55 5.35
C LEU A 56 2.23 16.65 5.07
N PHE A 57 2.40 17.83 5.64
CA PHE A 57 1.54 18.97 5.34
C PHE A 57 1.57 19.35 3.86
N THR A 58 2.76 19.33 3.24
CA THR A 58 2.89 19.57 1.79
C THR A 58 2.12 18.54 0.97
N VAL A 59 2.14 17.27 1.36
CA VAL A 59 1.41 16.19 0.66
C VAL A 59 -0.09 16.31 0.89
N HIS A 60 -0.52 16.42 2.13
CA HIS A 60 -1.94 16.39 2.51
C HIS A 60 -2.65 17.73 2.33
N GLY A 61 -1.93 18.85 2.23
CA GLY A 61 -2.46 20.17 1.91
C GLY A 61 -2.64 20.41 0.40
N ASP A 62 -2.04 19.56 -0.45
CA ASP A 62 -2.25 19.63 -1.91
C ASP A 62 -3.66 19.16 -2.27
N ALA A 63 -4.56 20.13 -2.47
CA ALA A 63 -5.97 19.87 -2.72
C ALA A 63 -6.22 19.01 -3.98
N GLU A 64 -5.42 19.17 -5.02
CA GLU A 64 -5.56 18.34 -6.24
C GLU A 64 -4.92 16.96 -6.03
N GLY A 65 -3.77 16.92 -5.35
CA GLY A 65 -3.10 15.67 -4.98
C GLY A 65 -3.96 14.78 -4.10
N MET A 66 -4.74 15.35 -3.20
CA MET A 66 -5.60 14.65 -2.24
C MET A 66 -7.05 14.48 -2.71
N ARG A 67 -7.36 14.86 -3.95
CA ARG A 67 -8.73 14.88 -4.49
C ARG A 67 -9.52 13.59 -4.26
N TRP A 68 -8.85 12.44 -4.34
CA TRP A 68 -9.46 11.11 -4.23
C TRP A 68 -8.99 10.32 -3.00
N PHE A 69 -8.37 10.99 -2.03
CA PHE A 69 -7.79 10.31 -0.87
C PHE A 69 -8.80 9.91 0.21
N GLY A 70 -9.97 10.55 0.22
CA GLY A 70 -11.03 10.24 1.18
C GLY A 70 -11.05 11.14 2.42
N THR A 71 -10.30 12.24 2.39
CA THR A 71 -10.30 13.31 3.41
C THR A 71 -10.23 14.68 2.73
N ASP A 72 -10.62 15.71 3.45
CA ASP A 72 -10.37 17.08 3.03
C ASP A 72 -8.86 17.42 3.11
N PRO A 73 -8.36 18.33 2.26
CA PRO A 73 -6.99 18.79 2.35
C PRO A 73 -6.71 19.48 3.67
N MET A 74 -5.52 19.27 4.24
CA MET A 74 -5.08 19.97 5.44
C MET A 74 -4.94 21.48 5.19
N THR A 75 -5.34 22.27 6.16
CA THR A 75 -5.28 23.74 6.13
C THR A 75 -4.31 24.31 7.16
N ASP A 76 -3.92 23.50 8.15
CA ASP A 76 -3.01 23.88 9.23
C ASP A 76 -1.95 22.78 9.44
N ILE A 77 -0.70 23.17 9.65
CA ILE A 77 0.40 22.24 9.93
C ILE A 77 0.17 21.42 11.20
N ALA A 78 -0.57 21.93 12.17
CA ALA A 78 -0.97 21.18 13.37
C ALA A 78 -1.79 19.92 13.06
N GLU A 79 -2.42 19.85 11.89
CA GLU A 79 -3.11 18.62 11.43
C GLU A 79 -2.10 17.54 11.04
N ALA A 80 -0.95 17.94 10.45
CA ALA A 80 0.13 17.01 10.14
C ALA A 80 0.81 16.49 11.43
N ASP A 81 1.00 17.32 12.44
CA ASP A 81 1.49 16.90 13.76
C ASP A 81 0.55 15.84 14.39
N LYS A 82 -0.76 16.08 14.32
CA LYS A 82 -1.76 15.11 14.78
C LYS A 82 -1.70 13.81 13.99
N LEU A 83 -1.49 13.87 12.67
CA LEU A 83 -1.38 12.68 11.83
C LEU A 83 -0.16 11.84 12.20
N VAL A 84 0.99 12.45 12.51
CA VAL A 84 2.18 11.76 13.04
C VAL A 84 1.81 10.98 14.31
N GLN A 85 1.08 11.62 15.25
CA GLN A 85 0.65 10.96 16.49
C GLN A 85 -0.29 9.78 16.21
N VAL A 86 -1.22 9.92 15.28
CA VAL A 86 -2.13 8.83 14.86
C VAL A 86 -1.34 7.62 14.35
N PHE A 87 -0.29 7.82 13.56
CA PHE A 87 0.53 6.72 13.06
C PHE A 87 1.34 6.04 14.18
N ALA A 88 1.88 6.82 15.11
CA ALA A 88 2.54 6.31 16.31
C ALA A 88 1.56 5.51 17.20
N ASP A 89 0.31 5.95 17.32
CA ASP A 89 -0.74 5.26 18.08
C ASP A 89 -1.14 3.93 17.43
N TRP A 90 -1.22 3.86 16.10
CA TRP A 90 -1.45 2.58 15.42
C TRP A 90 -0.37 1.56 15.75
N ARG A 91 0.89 1.99 15.78
CA ARG A 91 2.02 1.13 16.13
C ARG A 91 1.94 0.69 17.59
N ARG A 92 1.72 1.62 18.53
CA ARG A 92 1.65 1.33 19.98
C ARG A 92 0.50 0.42 20.35
N SER A 93 -0.67 0.61 19.72
CA SER A 93 -1.86 -0.22 19.96
C SER A 93 -1.82 -1.55 19.21
N GLY A 94 -0.84 -1.75 18.31
CA GLY A 94 -0.77 -2.93 17.46
C GLY A 94 -1.93 -3.00 16.45
N SER A 95 -2.57 -1.86 16.12
CA SER A 95 -3.66 -1.80 15.14
C SER A 95 -3.18 -1.59 13.71
N GLY A 96 -1.88 -1.29 13.51
CA GLY A 96 -1.28 -1.11 12.20
C GLY A 96 0.14 -0.58 12.25
N VAL A 97 0.70 -0.38 11.05
CA VAL A 97 2.00 0.24 10.84
C VAL A 97 1.91 1.19 9.64
N ARG A 98 2.50 2.38 9.77
CA ARG A 98 2.61 3.36 8.69
C ARG A 98 4.07 3.74 8.50
N TRP A 99 4.54 3.65 7.27
CA TRP A 99 5.90 4.01 6.89
C TRP A 99 5.93 5.35 6.16
N ALA A 100 6.92 6.16 6.49
CA ALA A 100 7.40 7.23 5.63
C ALA A 100 8.11 6.60 4.45
N VAL A 101 7.76 7.00 3.23
CA VAL A 101 8.42 6.59 1.99
C VAL A 101 9.49 7.61 1.66
N GLU A 102 10.74 7.31 2.02
CA GLU A 102 11.88 8.19 1.82
C GLU A 102 12.73 7.70 0.64
N ARG A 103 13.16 8.63 -0.23
CA ARG A 103 14.04 8.31 -1.35
C ARG A 103 15.49 8.26 -0.89
N LEU A 104 16.19 7.13 -1.13
CA LEU A 104 17.57 6.90 -0.67
C LEU A 104 18.57 7.88 -1.26
N SER A 105 18.36 8.41 -2.47
CA SER A 105 19.35 9.25 -3.15
C SER A 105 19.55 10.63 -2.53
N ASP A 106 18.53 11.15 -1.83
CA ASP A 106 18.52 12.52 -1.29
C ASP A 106 17.81 12.66 0.06
N GLY A 107 17.27 11.57 0.62
CA GLY A 107 16.56 11.61 1.90
C GLY A 107 15.20 12.30 1.84
N LEU A 108 14.66 12.57 0.63
CA LEU A 108 13.40 13.27 0.49
C LEU A 108 12.21 12.37 0.82
N LEU A 109 11.33 12.82 1.71
CA LEU A 109 10.06 12.17 1.96
C LEU A 109 9.12 12.37 0.77
N LEU A 110 8.72 11.26 0.15
CA LEU A 110 7.86 11.24 -1.04
C LEU A 110 6.38 11.11 -0.70
N GLY A 111 6.06 10.59 0.48
CA GLY A 111 4.71 10.29 0.95
C GLY A 111 4.72 9.21 2.01
N THR A 112 3.61 8.53 2.22
CA THR A 112 3.54 7.41 3.18
C THR A 112 2.76 6.23 2.62
N CYS A 113 3.00 5.03 3.18
CA CYS A 113 2.16 3.86 2.96
C CYS A 113 2.05 3.06 4.25
N GLY A 114 1.00 2.24 4.38
CA GLY A 114 0.86 1.46 5.60
C GLY A 114 -0.25 0.44 5.56
N LEU A 115 -0.21 -0.45 6.56
CA LEU A 115 -1.18 -1.50 6.84
C LEU A 115 -1.86 -1.17 8.16
N PHE A 116 -3.17 -1.01 8.19
CA PHE A 116 -3.92 -0.58 9.37
C PHE A 116 -5.24 -1.34 9.51
N ARG A 117 -5.98 -1.10 10.60
CA ARG A 117 -7.16 -1.90 10.96
C ARG A 117 -6.83 -3.40 11.00
N TRP A 118 -5.68 -3.73 11.57
CA TRP A 118 -5.22 -5.12 11.67
C TRP A 118 -6.15 -5.95 12.56
N ASN A 119 -6.90 -6.84 11.93
CA ASN A 119 -7.71 -7.84 12.60
C ASN A 119 -6.92 -9.14 12.73
N ARG A 120 -6.32 -9.37 13.90
CA ARG A 120 -5.50 -10.55 14.18
C ARG A 120 -6.28 -11.86 14.09
N LYS A 121 -7.58 -11.84 14.48
CA LYS A 121 -8.45 -13.03 14.45
C LYS A 121 -8.75 -13.46 13.01
N TRP A 122 -9.05 -12.52 12.14
CA TRP A 122 -9.35 -12.79 10.73
C TRP A 122 -8.14 -12.69 9.82
N ARG A 123 -6.99 -12.32 10.38
CA ARG A 123 -5.74 -12.11 9.65
C ARG A 123 -5.94 -11.19 8.45
N SER A 124 -6.61 -10.07 8.66
CA SER A 124 -6.91 -9.08 7.62
C SER A 124 -6.47 -7.69 8.04
N CYS A 125 -6.19 -6.85 7.07
CA CYS A 125 -5.90 -5.44 7.25
C CYS A 125 -6.34 -4.63 6.03
N VAL A 126 -6.23 -3.30 6.15
CA VAL A 126 -6.44 -2.37 5.05
C VAL A 126 -5.11 -1.74 4.68
N VAL A 127 -4.82 -1.59 3.39
CA VAL A 127 -3.68 -0.82 2.89
C VAL A 127 -4.12 0.60 2.54
N GLY A 128 -3.31 1.58 2.89
CA GLY A 128 -3.50 2.96 2.48
C GLY A 128 -2.16 3.62 2.15
N TYR A 129 -2.18 4.55 1.19
CA TYR A 129 -0.96 5.21 0.70
C TYR A 129 -1.27 6.52 -0.01
N GLU A 130 -0.32 7.43 0.03
CA GLU A 130 -0.30 8.66 -0.78
C GLU A 130 1.13 9.04 -1.15
N LEU A 131 1.25 9.78 -2.26
CA LEU A 131 2.50 10.39 -2.71
C LEU A 131 2.29 11.85 -3.02
N ALA A 132 3.31 12.64 -2.71
CA ALA A 132 3.44 14.00 -3.23
C ALA A 132 3.29 13.99 -4.76
N THR A 133 2.64 15.01 -5.30
CA THR A 133 2.35 15.12 -6.73
C THR A 133 3.61 15.03 -7.59
N PHE A 134 4.72 15.68 -7.15
CA PHE A 134 6.01 15.62 -7.86
C PHE A 134 6.65 14.21 -7.90
N ALA A 135 6.28 13.31 -6.98
CA ALA A 135 6.86 11.96 -6.91
C ALA A 135 6.08 10.91 -7.72
N ARG A 136 4.91 11.28 -8.25
CA ARG A 136 4.03 10.37 -9.01
C ARG A 136 4.64 10.00 -10.36
N GLY A 137 4.17 8.91 -10.95
CA GLY A 137 4.64 8.44 -12.28
C GLY A 137 5.99 7.73 -12.30
N ASN A 138 6.74 7.71 -11.18
CA ASN A 138 8.09 7.12 -11.09
C ASN A 138 8.12 5.67 -10.59
N GLY A 139 6.96 5.08 -10.30
CA GLY A 139 6.85 3.71 -9.78
C GLY A 139 7.19 3.56 -8.28
N TYR A 140 7.47 4.65 -7.57
CA TYR A 140 7.85 4.61 -6.14
C TYR A 140 6.78 3.95 -5.27
N MET A 141 5.50 4.32 -5.43
CA MET A 141 4.46 3.71 -4.60
C MET A 141 4.31 2.20 -4.84
N ARG A 142 4.43 1.75 -6.09
CA ARG A 142 4.42 0.31 -6.40
C ARG A 142 5.56 -0.42 -5.70
N GLU A 143 6.78 0.14 -5.74
CA GLU A 143 7.96 -0.42 -5.07
C GLU A 143 7.78 -0.47 -3.55
N ALA A 144 7.30 0.61 -2.95
CA ALA A 144 7.02 0.68 -1.50
C ALA A 144 5.96 -0.35 -1.08
N LEU A 145 4.88 -0.47 -1.84
CA LEU A 145 3.79 -1.39 -1.53
C LEU A 145 4.18 -2.86 -1.68
N TYR A 146 5.07 -3.22 -2.61
CA TYR A 146 5.63 -4.58 -2.65
C TYR A 146 6.27 -4.94 -1.30
N ALA A 147 7.18 -4.09 -0.80
CA ALA A 147 7.85 -4.33 0.48
C ALA A 147 6.86 -4.36 1.67
N ALA A 148 5.89 -3.45 1.69
CA ALA A 148 4.87 -3.40 2.76
C ALA A 148 3.93 -4.62 2.73
N ILE A 149 3.55 -5.12 1.55
CA ILE A 149 2.72 -6.31 1.36
C ILE A 149 3.46 -7.56 1.82
N ASP A 150 4.74 -7.72 1.42
CA ASP A 150 5.57 -8.84 1.85
C ASP A 150 5.72 -8.85 3.38
N TYR A 151 5.98 -7.68 4.00
CA TYR A 151 5.98 -7.55 5.46
C TYR A 151 4.63 -7.95 6.07
N GLY A 152 3.52 -7.52 5.49
CA GLY A 152 2.18 -7.89 5.94
C GLY A 152 1.94 -9.40 5.91
N PHE A 153 2.31 -10.05 4.84
CA PHE A 153 2.12 -11.49 4.71
C PHE A 153 3.11 -12.30 5.56
N ASP A 154 4.39 -11.93 5.60
CA ASP A 154 5.43 -12.76 6.17
C ASP A 154 5.67 -12.48 7.66
N VAL A 155 5.60 -11.21 8.08
CA VAL A 155 5.83 -10.82 9.48
C VAL A 155 4.53 -10.68 10.25
N MET A 156 3.57 -9.91 9.73
CA MET A 156 2.27 -9.74 10.40
C MET A 156 1.35 -10.95 10.26
N GLN A 157 1.71 -11.95 9.44
CA GLN A 157 0.93 -13.17 9.19
C GLN A 157 -0.51 -12.88 8.71
N ILE A 158 -0.68 -11.82 7.94
CA ILE A 158 -1.94 -11.46 7.31
C ILE A 158 -2.27 -12.47 6.22
N ASN A 159 -3.56 -12.76 6.02
CA ASN A 159 -4.05 -13.58 4.92
C ASN A 159 -4.71 -12.73 3.83
N ARG A 160 -5.29 -11.57 4.21
CA ARG A 160 -6.07 -10.71 3.31
C ARG A 160 -5.74 -9.24 3.53
N ILE A 161 -5.34 -8.56 2.48
CA ILE A 161 -5.14 -7.10 2.47
C ILE A 161 -6.24 -6.48 1.63
N GLU A 162 -6.96 -5.52 2.19
CA GLU A 162 -8.05 -4.80 1.53
C GLU A 162 -7.60 -3.40 1.12
N ALA A 163 -8.20 -2.88 0.03
CA ALA A 163 -8.02 -1.50 -0.38
C ALA A 163 -9.34 -0.92 -0.86
N GLN A 164 -9.58 0.36 -0.54
CA GLN A 164 -10.70 1.12 -1.04
C GLN A 164 -10.18 2.28 -1.89
N VAL A 165 -10.76 2.49 -3.06
CA VAL A 165 -10.31 3.54 -3.97
C VAL A 165 -11.49 4.21 -4.66
N HIS A 166 -11.41 5.53 -4.83
CA HIS A 166 -12.43 6.28 -5.58
C HIS A 166 -12.42 5.84 -7.07
N PRO A 167 -13.60 5.62 -7.71
CA PRO A 167 -13.68 5.12 -9.10
C PRO A 167 -12.92 5.96 -10.13
N GLN A 168 -12.73 7.25 -9.88
CA GLN A 168 -11.99 8.15 -10.76
C GLN A 168 -10.49 8.23 -10.44
N ASN A 169 -10.00 7.56 -9.42
CA ASN A 169 -8.56 7.50 -9.10
C ASN A 169 -7.86 6.43 -9.94
N ALA A 170 -7.74 6.67 -11.24
CA ALA A 170 -7.14 5.74 -12.20
C ALA A 170 -5.72 5.33 -11.80
N ALA A 171 -4.93 6.24 -11.25
CA ALA A 171 -3.55 5.96 -10.82
C ALA A 171 -3.51 4.93 -9.69
N SER A 172 -4.37 5.06 -8.66
CA SER A 172 -4.45 4.10 -7.56
C SER A 172 -5.00 2.75 -8.02
N ILE A 173 -6.01 2.75 -8.90
CA ILE A 173 -6.56 1.52 -9.49
C ILE A 173 -5.45 0.76 -10.22
N GLN A 174 -4.69 1.43 -11.08
CA GLN A 174 -3.58 0.81 -11.82
C GLN A 174 -2.51 0.24 -10.90
N VAL A 175 -2.16 0.94 -9.81
CA VAL A 175 -1.20 0.42 -8.82
C VAL A 175 -1.72 -0.86 -8.18
N LEU A 176 -2.98 -0.88 -7.71
CA LEU A 176 -3.58 -2.06 -7.09
C LEU A 176 -3.65 -3.25 -8.05
N GLU A 177 -4.10 -3.05 -9.28
CA GLU A 177 -4.17 -4.11 -10.31
C GLU A 177 -2.78 -4.65 -10.65
N THR A 178 -1.77 -3.80 -10.77
CA THR A 178 -0.38 -4.23 -11.01
C THR A 178 0.19 -5.05 -9.85
N LEU A 179 -0.19 -4.72 -8.62
CA LEU A 179 0.15 -5.48 -7.40
C LEU A 179 -0.68 -6.75 -7.25
N GLY A 180 -1.68 -6.95 -8.11
CA GLY A 180 -2.52 -8.13 -8.19
C GLY A 180 -3.72 -8.13 -7.27
N PHE A 181 -4.09 -6.99 -6.78
CA PHE A 181 -5.38 -6.88 -6.12
C PHE A 181 -6.52 -7.19 -7.10
N VAL A 182 -7.50 -7.93 -6.62
CA VAL A 182 -8.72 -8.27 -7.34
C VAL A 182 -9.83 -7.30 -6.91
N ARG A 183 -10.52 -6.72 -7.89
CA ARG A 183 -11.70 -5.89 -7.62
C ARG A 183 -12.89 -6.78 -7.26
N GLU A 184 -13.47 -6.56 -6.08
CA GLU A 184 -14.59 -7.36 -5.56
C GLU A 184 -15.95 -6.67 -5.73
N GLY A 185 -15.97 -5.34 -5.90
CA GLY A 185 -17.23 -4.62 -6.06
C GLY A 185 -17.11 -3.11 -5.90
N CYS A 186 -18.26 -2.49 -5.73
CA CYS A 186 -18.40 -1.06 -5.47
C CYS A 186 -19.33 -0.85 -4.25
N GLN A 187 -18.83 -0.14 -3.27
CA GLN A 187 -19.58 0.31 -2.09
C GLN A 187 -20.15 1.69 -2.41
N ARG A 188 -21.47 1.77 -2.59
CA ARG A 188 -22.13 3.02 -2.94
C ARG A 188 -22.16 3.96 -1.75
N GLN A 189 -21.76 5.24 -1.97
CA GLN A 189 -21.77 6.32 -0.98
C GLN A 189 -21.06 5.94 0.34
N ALA A 190 -19.96 5.21 0.24
CA ALA A 190 -19.21 4.69 1.38
C ALA A 190 -18.18 5.68 1.95
N GLY A 191 -17.91 6.78 1.26
CA GLY A 191 -17.05 7.87 1.72
C GLY A 191 -17.77 9.20 1.72
N TYR A 192 -17.36 10.12 2.61
CA TYR A 192 -17.85 11.50 2.66
C TYR A 192 -16.69 12.46 2.86
N TRP A 193 -16.42 13.32 1.88
CA TRP A 193 -15.43 14.41 1.94
C TRP A 193 -15.79 15.48 0.90
N ARG A 194 -15.32 16.70 1.08
CA ARG A 194 -15.66 17.86 0.23
C ARG A 194 -17.18 18.01 0.06
N ASP A 195 -17.90 17.87 1.16
CA ASP A 195 -19.36 18.00 1.23
C ASP A 195 -20.14 17.11 0.26
N ALA A 196 -19.57 15.94 -0.13
CA ALA A 196 -20.20 15.00 -1.04
C ALA A 196 -20.00 13.54 -0.61
N TYR A 197 -20.99 12.71 -0.92
CA TYR A 197 -20.87 11.26 -0.81
C TYR A 197 -20.15 10.69 -2.04
N HIS A 198 -19.29 9.71 -1.80
CA HIS A 198 -18.48 9.07 -2.84
C HIS A 198 -18.63 7.55 -2.80
N ASP A 199 -18.70 6.96 -3.97
CA ASP A 199 -18.59 5.52 -4.14
C ASP A 199 -17.13 5.10 -3.97
N LEU A 200 -16.91 3.89 -3.40
CA LEU A 200 -15.59 3.31 -3.25
C LEU A 200 -15.55 1.93 -3.90
N LEU A 201 -14.59 1.73 -4.78
CA LEU A 201 -14.27 0.39 -5.30
C LEU A 201 -13.56 -0.38 -4.19
N GLN A 202 -14.00 -1.62 -3.96
CA GLN A 202 -13.39 -2.54 -3.02
C GLN A 202 -12.45 -3.47 -3.76
N PHE A 203 -11.19 -3.54 -3.31
CA PHE A 203 -10.16 -4.45 -3.78
C PHE A 203 -9.64 -5.31 -2.64
N SER A 204 -9.13 -6.49 -2.99
CA SER A 204 -8.41 -7.36 -2.06
C SER A 204 -7.25 -8.06 -2.71
N LEU A 205 -6.24 -8.40 -1.89
CA LEU A 205 -5.14 -9.28 -2.23
C LEU A 205 -5.04 -10.37 -1.16
N LEU A 206 -5.04 -11.63 -1.57
CA LEU A 206 -4.87 -12.76 -0.68
C LEU A 206 -3.42 -13.25 -0.70
N ARG A 207 -2.95 -13.79 0.42
CA ARG A 207 -1.64 -14.44 0.48
C ARG A 207 -1.49 -15.53 -0.59
N SER A 208 -2.54 -16.29 -0.87
CA SER A 208 -2.56 -17.33 -1.90
C SER A 208 -2.40 -16.79 -3.33
N ASP A 209 -2.73 -15.52 -3.58
CA ASP A 209 -2.60 -14.93 -4.90
C ASP A 209 -1.13 -14.63 -5.23
N CYS A 210 -0.31 -14.37 -4.19
CA CYS A 210 1.14 -14.14 -4.33
C CYS A 210 1.90 -15.43 -4.62
N VAL A 211 1.51 -16.56 -4.03
CA VAL A 211 2.15 -17.87 -4.23
C VAL A 211 2.00 -18.39 -5.66
N ARG A 212 0.95 -17.98 -6.38
CA ARG A 212 0.70 -18.38 -7.78
C ARG A 212 1.54 -17.65 -8.81
N ARG A 213 2.39 -16.71 -8.38
CA ARG A 213 3.22 -15.85 -9.24
C ARG A 213 4.70 -16.20 -9.21
N GLY A 214 5.09 -17.21 -8.39
CA GLY A 214 6.46 -17.75 -8.30
C GLY A 214 6.74 -18.88 -9.28
#